data_7d2a227fb71e083717e3fcb685c4f9bd
#
_entry.id   7d2a227fb71e083717e3fcb685c4f9bd
#
_cell.length_a   1.000
_cell.length_b   1.000
_cell.length_c   1.000
_cell.angle_alpha   90.00
_cell.angle_beta   90.00
_cell.angle_gamma   90.00
#
_symmetry.space_group_name_H-M   'P 1'
#
loop_
_entity.id
_entity.type
_entity.pdbx_description
1 polymer ?
#
loop_
_entity_poly.entity_id
_entity_poly.type
_entity_poly.pdbx_seq_one_letter_code
_entity_poly.pdbx_strand_id
1 'polypeptide(L)'
;MIAKRIGTRCCIRSRLASFAAFRATDSPLARFHPPGLSRRRFPLRSASRLLSGRCSPFVSCLREAPLPASTISRRAHAERALLLVLSLSVFFVGTGEFMLSAMLAPLGAAFGADTARVAWLVSAYALAYAIAAPLLGKLADRVARGRLLCLALLAFAIDGLGIAFSPELGVAIGLRVFGGLASAIIIPSAFALVAEQVPRARHASAMGAVMLGMTLGIAFGPAMAGSLTAWAGWRTPFLANSAGCLLVLLLGVRRLSINHAPPCVSPDPGSWRWLRIASITRPLLAKGIWNGTAVSAFLLSGEVLRRRHGFDDSRLGLSMSVFGIGLGIGNLAAGRLRKLAGGEERALRTVVIALLVSVLAFHAWPLPLAAALACLAAWGAALGVGAPLATTVLAERSSGDKGTVLASAETLNNLVILALVPLASLLSARGHAMLATALFAAGIGAGAALTWHDARAAR
;
A
#
# COMPACT_ATOMS: atom_id res chain seq x y z
N MET A 1 -27.07 30.11 -18.95
CA MET A 1 -27.81 28.98 -19.57
C MET A 1 -27.11 28.41 -20.82
N ILE A 2 -25.88 28.83 -21.17
CA ILE A 2 -25.15 28.42 -22.39
C ILE A 2 -24.01 27.39 -22.04
N ALA A 3 -23.58 27.32 -20.81
CA ALA A 3 -22.48 26.41 -20.40
C ALA A 3 -22.88 24.93 -20.21
N LYS A 4 -24.17 24.59 -20.22
CA LYS A 4 -24.66 23.20 -19.99
C LYS A 4 -24.81 22.37 -21.28
N ARG A 5 -24.67 22.99 -22.48
CA ARG A 5 -24.79 22.28 -23.76
C ARG A 5 -23.49 21.81 -24.41
N ILE A 6 -22.35 22.20 -23.89
CA ILE A 6 -21.02 21.80 -24.45
C ILE A 6 -20.50 20.51 -23.82
N GLY A 7 -20.89 20.20 -22.57
CA GLY A 7 -20.41 18.99 -21.85
C GLY A 7 -20.96 17.65 -22.37
N THR A 8 -22.16 17.67 -22.97
CA THR A 8 -22.85 16.42 -23.43
C THR A 8 -22.41 15.92 -24.80
N ARG A 9 -21.76 16.75 -25.62
CA ARG A 9 -21.29 16.33 -26.96
C ARG A 9 -19.91 15.66 -26.96
N CYS A 10 -19.11 15.83 -25.92
CA CYS A 10 -17.75 15.20 -25.83
C CYS A 10 -17.83 13.74 -25.36
N CYS A 11 -18.86 13.37 -24.57
CA CYS A 11 -18.99 12.02 -24.01
C CYS A 11 -19.57 10.98 -25.02
N ILE A 12 -20.24 11.42 -26.08
CA ILE A 12 -20.83 10.51 -27.08
C ILE A 12 -19.81 10.14 -28.16
N ARG A 13 -18.79 10.96 -28.44
CA ARG A 13 -17.76 10.66 -29.44
C ARG A 13 -16.73 9.64 -28.99
N SER A 14 -16.49 9.48 -27.70
CA SER A 14 -15.52 8.49 -27.18
C SER A 14 -16.08 7.05 -27.18
N ARG A 15 -17.41 6.86 -27.18
CA ARG A 15 -18.02 5.51 -27.19
C ARG A 15 -18.13 4.90 -28.60
N LEU A 16 -18.15 5.70 -29.65
CA LEU A 16 -18.19 5.19 -31.03
C LEU A 16 -16.83 4.76 -31.57
N ALA A 17 -15.73 5.30 -31.04
CA ALA A 17 -14.39 4.89 -31.44
C ALA A 17 -13.94 3.54 -30.85
N SER A 18 -14.50 3.13 -29.71
CA SER A 18 -14.19 1.83 -29.08
C SER A 18 -14.94 0.65 -29.69
N PHE A 19 -16.01 0.89 -30.46
CA PHE A 19 -16.77 -0.22 -31.09
C PHE A 19 -16.23 -0.63 -32.47
N ALA A 20 -15.42 0.20 -33.11
CA ALA A 20 -14.80 -0.08 -34.41
C ALA A 20 -13.50 -0.87 -34.32
N ALA A 21 -12.85 -0.93 -33.14
CA ALA A 21 -11.55 -1.61 -32.97
C ALA A 21 -11.66 -3.10 -32.58
N PHE A 22 -12.86 -3.66 -32.42
CA PHE A 22 -13.04 -5.03 -31.94
C PHE A 22 -13.34 -6.05 -33.06
N ARG A 23 -13.12 -5.70 -34.32
CA ARG A 23 -13.46 -6.57 -35.47
C ARG A 23 -12.30 -6.93 -36.41
N ALA A 24 -11.10 -6.98 -35.91
CA ALA A 24 -9.95 -7.42 -36.71
C ALA A 24 -8.92 -8.17 -35.85
N THR A 25 -9.19 -9.42 -35.49
CA THR A 25 -8.15 -10.44 -35.28
C THR A 25 -8.75 -11.79 -35.63
N ASP A 26 -8.26 -12.35 -36.75
CA ASP A 26 -8.47 -13.70 -37.19
C ASP A 26 -7.98 -14.75 -36.21
N SER A 27 -8.73 -15.83 -36.08
CA SER A 27 -8.18 -17.13 -35.69
C SER A 27 -8.98 -18.27 -36.32
N PRO A 28 -8.31 -19.31 -36.88
CA PRO A 28 -8.94 -20.36 -37.61
C PRO A 28 -9.29 -21.57 -36.74
N LEU A 29 -10.20 -22.38 -37.24
CA LEU A 29 -10.53 -23.77 -36.91
C LEU A 29 -11.93 -24.00 -36.34
N ALA A 30 -12.84 -24.50 -37.18
CA ALA A 30 -13.35 -25.85 -37.10
C ALA A 30 -14.54 -26.02 -38.05
N ARG A 31 -14.41 -27.01 -38.96
CA ARG A 31 -15.44 -27.51 -39.88
C ARG A 31 -16.57 -28.15 -39.08
N PHE A 32 -17.80 -27.73 -39.36
CA PHE A 32 -18.97 -28.63 -39.25
C PHE A 32 -20.02 -28.18 -40.29
N HIS A 33 -20.33 -29.07 -41.19
CA HIS A 33 -21.48 -29.01 -42.10
C HIS A 33 -22.69 -29.66 -41.42
N PRO A 34 -23.89 -29.15 -41.66
CA PRO A 34 -24.96 -29.98 -42.21
C PRO A 34 -25.72 -29.26 -43.35
N PRO A 35 -26.47 -30.03 -44.17
CA PRO A 35 -26.90 -29.64 -45.50
C PRO A 35 -28.34 -29.09 -45.55
N GLY A 36 -28.59 -28.27 -46.59
CA GLY A 36 -29.91 -28.06 -47.14
C GLY A 36 -30.65 -26.82 -46.71
N LEU A 37 -30.60 -25.80 -47.55
CA LEU A 37 -31.82 -25.05 -47.95
C LEU A 37 -31.48 -24.04 -49.06
N SER A 38 -32.30 -24.08 -50.04
CA SER A 38 -32.43 -23.41 -51.32
C SER A 38 -31.91 -21.98 -51.49
N ARG A 39 -31.22 -21.78 -52.61
CA ARG A 39 -30.84 -20.52 -53.24
C ARG A 39 -32.08 -19.66 -53.57
N ARG A 40 -32.17 -18.46 -53.04
CA ARG A 40 -32.88 -17.35 -53.73
C ARG A 40 -31.86 -16.22 -53.99
N ARG A 41 -31.63 -15.99 -55.29
CA ARG A 41 -30.84 -14.89 -55.83
C ARG A 41 -31.60 -13.56 -55.62
N PHE A 42 -30.98 -12.58 -54.99
CA PHE A 42 -31.38 -11.16 -55.09
C PHE A 42 -30.35 -10.43 -55.94
N PRO A 43 -30.75 -9.53 -56.84
CA PRO A 43 -29.85 -8.90 -57.79
C PRO A 43 -29.12 -7.71 -57.14
N LEU A 44 -27.79 -7.77 -57.12
CA LEU A 44 -26.88 -6.66 -56.85
C LEU A 44 -26.76 -5.76 -58.10
N ARG A 45 -27.63 -4.77 -58.24
CA ARG A 45 -27.41 -3.64 -59.15
C ARG A 45 -28.09 -2.44 -58.53
N SER A 46 -27.28 -1.49 -58.00
CA SER A 46 -27.52 -0.05 -57.80
C SER A 46 -27.07 0.48 -56.41
N ALA A 47 -25.77 0.44 -56.11
CA ALA A 47 -25.17 1.17 -55.01
C ALA A 47 -23.75 1.65 -55.30
N SER A 48 -23.39 1.86 -56.58
CA SER A 48 -22.03 2.28 -56.98
C SER A 48 -21.93 3.73 -57.51
N ARG A 49 -22.87 4.59 -57.18
CA ARG A 49 -22.81 5.99 -57.65
C ARG A 49 -23.11 7.03 -56.54
N LEU A 50 -22.50 6.95 -55.37
CA LEU A 50 -22.54 8.07 -54.39
C LEU A 50 -21.31 8.19 -53.50
N LEU A 51 -20.15 7.67 -53.92
CA LEU A 51 -18.88 7.84 -53.19
C LEU A 51 -17.73 8.32 -54.08
N SER A 52 -18.01 9.28 -55.00
CA SER A 52 -17.01 10.06 -55.70
C SER A 52 -17.01 11.53 -55.21
N GLY A 53 -17.03 11.72 -53.89
CA GLY A 53 -16.74 13.00 -53.27
C GLY A 53 -15.27 12.99 -52.82
N ARG A 54 -14.46 13.82 -53.46
CA ARG A 54 -13.03 14.05 -53.21
C ARG A 54 -12.73 14.13 -51.70
N CYS A 55 -12.18 13.09 -51.12
CA CYS A 55 -11.46 13.20 -49.88
C CYS A 55 -10.20 14.02 -50.10
N SER A 56 -10.25 15.30 -49.73
CA SER A 56 -9.10 16.18 -49.64
C SER A 56 -7.97 15.51 -48.83
N PRO A 57 -6.71 15.59 -49.27
CA PRO A 57 -5.54 15.03 -48.58
C PRO A 57 -5.15 15.90 -47.37
N PHE A 58 -6.10 16.19 -46.46
CA PHE A 58 -5.83 17.00 -45.26
C PHE A 58 -5.69 16.16 -43.97
N VAL A 59 -5.58 14.84 -44.08
CA VAL A 59 -5.33 13.91 -42.94
C VAL A 59 -3.87 13.41 -42.92
N SER A 60 -3.01 13.95 -43.78
CA SER A 60 -1.58 13.63 -43.71
C SER A 60 -0.85 14.78 -42.99
N CYS A 61 -0.16 14.38 -41.91
CA CYS A 61 0.84 15.17 -41.17
C CYS A 61 0.33 16.06 -40.02
N LEU A 62 -0.38 15.52 -39.06
CA LEU A 62 -0.02 15.81 -37.67
C LEU A 62 1.14 14.86 -37.29
N ARG A 63 2.29 14.97 -37.97
CA ARG A 63 3.56 14.65 -37.34
C ARG A 63 3.66 15.63 -36.17
N GLU A 64 3.48 15.13 -34.96
CA GLU A 64 3.81 15.89 -33.75
C GLU A 64 5.23 16.40 -33.95
N ALA A 65 5.38 17.70 -34.14
CA ALA A 65 6.69 18.32 -34.22
C ALA A 65 7.44 17.89 -32.95
N PRO A 66 8.72 17.44 -33.07
CA PRO A 66 9.48 17.03 -31.92
C PRO A 66 9.52 18.20 -30.94
N LEU A 67 8.99 17.95 -29.71
CA LEU A 67 8.97 18.96 -28.67
C LEU A 67 10.40 19.47 -28.46
N PRO A 68 10.62 20.80 -28.34
CA PRO A 68 11.94 21.35 -28.12
C PRO A 68 12.61 20.71 -26.90
N ALA A 69 13.88 20.39 -26.96
CA ALA A 69 14.66 19.69 -25.95
C ALA A 69 14.48 20.31 -24.53
N SER A 70 14.32 21.64 -24.46
CA SER A 70 14.01 22.37 -23.23
C SER A 70 12.66 21.96 -22.59
N THR A 71 11.64 21.64 -23.39
CA THR A 71 10.32 21.19 -22.92
C THR A 71 10.39 19.76 -22.41
N ILE A 72 11.17 18.91 -23.07
CA ILE A 72 11.41 17.51 -22.63
C ILE A 72 12.15 17.50 -21.29
N SER A 73 13.20 18.31 -21.16
CA SER A 73 13.96 18.45 -19.92
C SER A 73 13.08 18.96 -18.76
N ARG A 74 12.29 20.01 -18.99
CA ARG A 74 11.37 20.55 -17.96
C ARG A 74 10.33 19.53 -17.50
N ARG A 75 9.76 18.73 -18.40
CA ARG A 75 8.83 17.66 -18.06
C ARG A 75 9.48 16.55 -17.22
N ALA A 76 10.69 16.15 -17.58
CA ALA A 76 11.45 15.15 -16.83
C ALA A 76 11.79 15.63 -15.40
N HIS A 77 12.17 16.90 -15.24
CA HIS A 77 12.42 17.49 -13.92
C HIS A 77 11.14 17.60 -13.08
N ALA A 78 10.02 17.99 -13.67
CA ALA A 78 8.73 18.06 -12.97
C ALA A 78 8.27 16.68 -12.48
N GLU A 79 8.43 15.64 -13.31
CA GLU A 79 8.09 14.26 -12.95
C GLU A 79 8.98 13.72 -11.81
N ARG A 80 10.31 13.94 -11.89
CA ARG A 80 11.22 13.55 -10.80
C ARG A 80 10.88 14.25 -9.49
N ALA A 81 10.56 15.53 -9.54
CA ALA A 81 10.15 16.30 -8.37
C ALA A 81 8.82 15.79 -7.78
N LEU A 82 7.85 15.42 -8.62
CA LEU A 82 6.61 14.79 -8.19
C LEU A 82 6.90 13.46 -7.47
N LEU A 83 7.64 12.57 -8.12
CA LEU A 83 7.97 11.26 -7.54
C LEU A 83 8.73 11.39 -6.22
N LEU A 84 9.63 12.37 -6.09
CA LEU A 84 10.32 12.66 -4.84
C LEU A 84 9.34 13.08 -3.74
N VAL A 85 8.42 14.00 -4.02
CA VAL A 85 7.39 14.44 -3.05
C VAL A 85 6.52 13.25 -2.62
N LEU A 86 6.06 12.43 -3.57
CA LEU A 86 5.23 11.26 -3.27
C LEU A 86 6.00 10.20 -2.46
N SER A 87 7.26 9.94 -2.84
CA SER A 87 8.13 9.00 -2.12
C SER A 87 8.43 9.47 -0.70
N LEU A 88 8.71 10.75 -0.50
CA LEU A 88 8.92 11.34 0.83
C LEU A 88 7.63 11.34 1.66
N SER A 89 6.48 11.60 1.05
CA SER A 89 5.19 11.51 1.76
C SER A 89 4.98 10.12 2.36
N VAL A 90 5.22 9.08 1.58
CA VAL A 90 5.07 7.68 2.01
C VAL A 90 6.21 7.27 2.96
N PHE A 91 7.43 7.82 2.80
CA PHE A 91 8.54 7.63 3.73
C PHE A 91 8.18 8.08 5.15
N PHE A 92 7.62 9.27 5.32
CA PHE A 92 7.25 9.75 6.65
C PHE A 92 6.07 8.99 7.26
N VAL A 93 5.19 8.40 6.44
CA VAL A 93 4.17 7.45 6.93
C VAL A 93 4.85 6.21 7.51
N GLY A 94 5.74 5.56 6.74
CA GLY A 94 6.47 4.38 7.19
C GLY A 94 7.31 4.66 8.45
N THR A 95 7.99 5.81 8.48
CA THR A 95 8.74 6.26 9.66
C THR A 95 7.83 6.41 10.88
N GLY A 96 6.72 7.15 10.77
CA GLY A 96 5.81 7.43 11.88
C GLY A 96 5.05 6.20 12.41
N GLU A 97 4.84 5.20 11.55
CA GLU A 97 4.21 3.93 11.94
C GLU A 97 5.20 3.02 12.66
N PHE A 98 6.40 2.85 12.11
CA PHE A 98 7.37 1.85 12.60
C PHE A 98 8.33 2.36 13.68
N MET A 99 8.47 3.68 13.86
CA MET A 99 9.27 4.25 14.96
C MET A 99 8.77 3.81 16.35
N LEU A 100 7.47 3.53 16.50
CA LEU A 100 6.89 3.10 17.77
C LEU A 100 7.45 1.77 18.27
N SER A 101 8.00 0.92 17.38
CA SER A 101 8.64 -0.34 17.77
C SER A 101 9.85 -0.16 18.70
N ALA A 102 10.50 1.01 18.67
CA ALA A 102 11.61 1.36 19.55
C ALA A 102 11.19 2.25 20.74
N MET A 103 9.95 2.77 20.74
CA MET A 103 9.53 3.84 21.63
C MET A 103 8.56 3.44 22.75
N LEU A 104 8.11 2.17 22.81
CA LEU A 104 7.10 1.78 23.81
C LEU A 104 7.57 2.01 25.25
N ALA A 105 8.82 1.65 25.58
CA ALA A 105 9.37 1.86 26.92
C ALA A 105 9.63 3.34 27.22
N PRO A 106 10.30 4.15 26.35
CA PRO A 106 10.47 5.58 26.56
C PRO A 106 9.14 6.33 26.78
N LEU A 107 8.10 5.99 26.01
CA LEU A 107 6.77 6.57 26.18
C LEU A 107 6.10 6.10 27.48
N GLY A 108 6.29 4.84 27.86
CA GLY A 108 5.82 4.31 29.14
C GLY A 108 6.42 5.08 30.32
N ALA A 109 7.74 5.30 30.29
CA ALA A 109 8.42 6.10 31.30
C ALA A 109 7.94 7.57 31.33
N ALA A 110 7.72 8.17 30.15
CA ALA A 110 7.29 9.56 30.03
C ALA A 110 5.88 9.82 30.54
N PHE A 111 4.96 8.88 30.31
CA PHE A 111 3.55 8.99 30.71
C PHE A 111 3.21 8.25 32.01
N GLY A 112 4.20 7.65 32.70
CA GLY A 112 3.94 6.84 33.90
C GLY A 112 3.01 5.64 33.63
N ALA A 113 3.11 5.02 32.46
CA ALA A 113 2.24 3.97 32.00
C ALA A 113 3.03 2.70 31.64
N ASP A 114 2.41 1.54 31.76
CA ASP A 114 2.97 0.29 31.30
C ASP A 114 2.96 0.19 29.74
N THR A 115 3.77 -0.71 29.20
CA THR A 115 3.86 -0.92 27.75
C THR A 115 2.55 -1.37 27.13
N ALA A 116 1.66 -2.04 27.88
CA ALA A 116 0.35 -2.46 27.41
C ALA A 116 -0.60 -1.28 27.19
N ARG A 117 -0.53 -0.27 28.05
CA ARG A 117 -1.27 0.98 27.86
C ARG A 117 -0.70 1.83 26.74
N VAL A 118 0.62 1.91 26.60
CA VAL A 118 1.30 2.63 25.50
C VAL A 118 1.00 1.96 24.15
N ALA A 119 0.84 0.66 24.10
CA ALA A 119 0.49 -0.09 22.89
C ALA A 119 -0.83 0.37 22.24
N TRP A 120 -1.73 1.03 23.00
CA TRP A 120 -2.95 1.64 22.46
C TRP A 120 -2.68 2.79 21.46
N LEU A 121 -1.49 3.40 21.48
CA LEU A 121 -1.08 4.36 20.43
C LEU A 121 -1.05 3.69 19.04
N VAL A 122 -0.59 2.45 18.98
CA VAL A 122 -0.60 1.66 17.73
C VAL A 122 -2.04 1.27 17.37
N SER A 123 -2.81 0.83 18.34
CA SER A 123 -4.18 0.35 18.12
C SER A 123 -5.14 1.45 17.70
N ALA A 124 -5.04 2.66 18.27
CA ALA A 124 -5.85 3.81 17.86
C ALA A 124 -5.57 4.22 16.40
N TYR A 125 -4.30 4.22 16.01
CA TYR A 125 -3.90 4.43 14.60
C TYR A 125 -4.49 3.36 13.69
N ALA A 126 -4.33 2.08 14.05
CA ALA A 126 -4.82 0.96 13.24
C ALA A 126 -6.35 0.96 13.12
N LEU A 127 -7.08 1.31 14.18
CA LEU A 127 -8.53 1.48 14.16
C LEU A 127 -8.95 2.58 13.20
N ALA A 128 -8.33 3.75 13.31
CA ALA A 128 -8.63 4.89 12.45
C ALA A 128 -8.33 4.58 10.98
N TYR A 129 -7.20 3.93 10.70
CA TYR A 129 -6.85 3.46 9.37
C TYR A 129 -7.89 2.46 8.83
N ALA A 130 -8.27 1.45 9.62
CA ALA A 130 -9.21 0.41 9.21
C ALA A 130 -10.60 0.97 8.85
N ILE A 131 -11.06 1.97 9.60
CA ILE A 131 -12.33 2.66 9.31
C ILE A 131 -12.19 3.57 8.08
N ALA A 132 -11.08 4.28 7.98
CA ALA A 132 -10.86 5.27 6.94
C ALA A 132 -10.65 4.66 5.54
N ALA A 133 -9.91 3.56 5.43
CA ALA A 133 -9.53 2.96 4.15
C ALA A 133 -10.72 2.69 3.20
N PRO A 134 -11.82 2.03 3.63
CA PRO A 134 -12.98 1.80 2.76
C PRO A 134 -13.83 3.05 2.51
N LEU A 135 -13.84 4.02 3.45
CA LEU A 135 -14.65 5.23 3.34
C LEU A 135 -13.99 6.27 2.44
N LEU A 136 -12.69 6.44 2.60
CA LEU A 136 -11.90 7.48 1.91
C LEU A 136 -11.63 7.14 0.45
N GLY A 137 -11.69 5.87 0.05
CA GLY A 137 -11.69 5.49 -1.36
C GLY A 137 -12.79 6.19 -2.16
N LYS A 138 -14.00 6.30 -1.59
CA LYS A 138 -15.14 7.03 -2.19
C LYS A 138 -14.98 8.56 -2.14
N LEU A 139 -14.30 9.08 -1.11
CA LEU A 139 -14.05 10.51 -0.97
C LEU A 139 -12.97 10.99 -1.94
N ALA A 140 -11.96 10.15 -2.18
CA ALA A 140 -10.87 10.43 -3.12
C ALA A 140 -11.36 10.66 -4.56
N ASP A 141 -12.52 10.11 -4.92
CA ASP A 141 -13.16 10.32 -6.23
C ASP A 141 -13.84 11.70 -6.36
N ARG A 142 -14.09 12.40 -5.25
CA ARG A 142 -14.79 13.70 -5.22
C ARG A 142 -13.88 14.90 -5.01
N VAL A 143 -12.69 14.69 -4.51
CA VAL A 143 -11.72 15.74 -4.15
C VAL A 143 -10.47 15.64 -5.04
N ALA A 144 -9.92 16.79 -5.43
CA ALA A 144 -8.65 16.83 -6.14
C ALA A 144 -7.56 16.12 -5.33
N ARG A 145 -6.96 15.08 -5.90
CA ARG A 145 -6.02 14.17 -5.20
C ARG A 145 -4.81 14.88 -4.60
N GLY A 146 -4.33 15.94 -5.27
CA GLY A 146 -3.27 16.78 -4.73
C GLY A 146 -3.66 17.51 -3.45
N ARG A 147 -4.90 18.04 -3.36
CA ARG A 147 -5.43 18.67 -2.14
C ARG A 147 -5.59 17.65 -1.02
N LEU A 148 -6.12 16.48 -1.35
CA LEU A 148 -6.33 15.40 -0.40
C LEU A 148 -5.01 14.93 0.22
N LEU A 149 -3.96 14.79 -0.60
CA LEU A 149 -2.61 14.46 -0.14
C LEU A 149 -2.04 15.56 0.78
N CYS A 150 -2.21 16.84 0.43
CA CYS A 150 -1.75 17.95 1.27
C CYS A 150 -2.46 17.99 2.63
N LEU A 151 -3.80 17.80 2.64
CA LEU A 151 -4.57 17.72 3.89
C LEU A 151 -4.16 16.54 4.76
N ALA A 152 -3.90 15.39 4.14
CA ALA A 152 -3.44 14.22 4.85
C ALA A 152 -2.03 14.41 5.44
N LEU A 153 -1.09 15.02 4.71
CA LEU A 153 0.23 15.36 5.24
C LEU A 153 0.15 16.35 6.41
N LEU A 154 -0.75 17.34 6.33
CA LEU A 154 -1.01 18.26 7.43
C LEU A 154 -1.57 17.52 8.65
N ALA A 155 -2.56 16.64 8.46
CA ALA A 155 -3.14 15.84 9.55
C ALA A 155 -2.08 14.93 10.20
N PHE A 156 -1.20 14.34 9.39
CA PHE A 156 -0.10 13.51 9.88
C PHE A 156 0.96 14.32 10.66
N ALA A 157 1.23 15.56 10.23
CA ALA A 157 2.09 16.48 10.98
C ALA A 157 1.46 16.91 12.31
N ILE A 158 0.14 17.16 12.33
CA ILE A 158 -0.61 17.50 13.55
C ILE A 158 -0.60 16.31 14.53
N ASP A 159 -0.74 15.06 14.04
CA ASP A 159 -0.60 13.85 14.86
C ASP A 159 0.72 13.86 15.63
N GLY A 160 1.85 14.00 14.95
CA GLY A 160 3.16 13.96 15.58
C GLY A 160 3.42 15.16 16.50
N LEU A 161 3.08 16.39 16.07
CA LEU A 161 3.19 17.58 16.93
C LEU A 161 2.32 17.45 18.17
N GLY A 162 1.07 17.02 18.01
CA GLY A 162 0.14 16.84 19.11
C GLY A 162 0.64 15.83 20.13
N ILE A 163 1.17 14.69 19.69
CA ILE A 163 1.76 13.68 20.58
C ILE A 163 2.97 14.25 21.33
N ALA A 164 3.86 14.96 20.64
CA ALA A 164 5.04 15.56 21.27
C ALA A 164 4.69 16.54 22.42
N PHE A 165 3.56 17.23 22.31
CA PHE A 165 3.10 18.19 23.32
C PHE A 165 1.93 17.67 24.18
N SER A 166 1.54 16.39 24.06
CA SER A 166 0.44 15.82 24.84
C SER A 166 0.79 15.80 26.33
N PRO A 167 -0.14 16.23 27.20
CA PRO A 167 0.06 16.24 28.65
C PRO A 167 -0.07 14.84 29.25
N GLU A 168 -0.85 13.96 28.61
CA GLU A 168 -1.14 12.61 29.09
C GLU A 168 -1.32 11.61 27.96
N LEU A 169 -1.18 10.33 28.29
CA LEU A 169 -1.26 9.22 27.32
C LEU A 169 -2.62 9.17 26.60
N GLY A 170 -3.74 9.45 27.30
CA GLY A 170 -5.08 9.44 26.72
C GLY A 170 -5.23 10.42 25.56
N VAL A 171 -4.70 11.63 25.71
CA VAL A 171 -4.68 12.65 24.65
C VAL A 171 -3.81 12.18 23.48
N ALA A 172 -2.62 11.62 23.76
CA ALA A 172 -1.74 11.09 22.73
C ALA A 172 -2.41 9.97 21.93
N ILE A 173 -3.13 9.05 22.58
CA ILE A 173 -3.91 7.97 21.93
C ILE A 173 -5.00 8.57 21.04
N GLY A 174 -5.74 9.58 21.53
CA GLY A 174 -6.76 10.26 20.73
C GLY A 174 -6.19 10.93 19.47
N LEU A 175 -5.02 11.55 19.58
CA LEU A 175 -4.33 12.21 18.46
C LEU A 175 -3.88 11.21 17.39
N ARG A 176 -3.52 9.96 17.74
CA ARG A 176 -3.14 8.92 16.78
C ARG A 176 -4.23 8.60 15.74
N VAL A 177 -5.48 8.98 16.02
CA VAL A 177 -6.57 8.90 15.04
C VAL A 177 -6.27 9.73 13.80
N PHE A 178 -5.71 10.94 13.95
CA PHE A 178 -5.31 11.77 12.79
C PHE A 178 -4.23 11.12 11.95
N GLY A 179 -3.24 10.48 12.59
CA GLY A 179 -2.21 9.71 11.90
C GLY A 179 -2.79 8.55 11.08
N GLY A 180 -3.69 7.76 11.66
CA GLY A 180 -4.36 6.63 10.99
C GLY A 180 -5.22 7.08 9.81
N LEU A 181 -6.03 8.13 9.97
CA LEU A 181 -6.83 8.74 8.90
C LEU A 181 -5.94 9.25 7.75
N ALA A 182 -4.87 9.96 8.10
CA ALA A 182 -3.95 10.53 7.12
C ALA A 182 -3.25 9.45 6.29
N SER A 183 -2.76 8.39 6.94
CA SER A 183 -2.07 7.29 6.26
C SER A 183 -2.97 6.52 5.31
N ALA A 184 -4.23 6.31 5.66
CA ALA A 184 -5.23 5.70 4.79
C ALA A 184 -5.48 6.52 3.50
N ILE A 185 -5.13 7.81 3.49
CA ILE A 185 -5.28 8.72 2.34
C ILE A 185 -3.98 8.83 1.55
N ILE A 186 -2.82 8.94 2.21
CA ILE A 186 -1.54 9.29 1.59
C ILE A 186 -1.14 8.28 0.51
N ILE A 187 -1.13 7.00 0.85
CA ILE A 187 -0.65 5.95 -0.07
C ILE A 187 -1.55 5.82 -1.31
N PRO A 188 -2.89 5.68 -1.20
CA PRO A 188 -3.76 5.63 -2.37
C PRO A 188 -3.72 6.91 -3.21
N SER A 189 -3.62 8.09 -2.58
CA SER A 189 -3.52 9.37 -3.29
C SER A 189 -2.21 9.47 -4.07
N ALA A 190 -1.11 8.99 -3.51
CA ALA A 190 0.19 8.98 -4.19
C ALA A 190 0.15 8.10 -5.44
N PHE A 191 -0.42 6.89 -5.36
CA PHE A 191 -0.57 6.00 -6.52
C PHE A 191 -1.51 6.58 -7.58
N ALA A 192 -2.58 7.22 -7.16
CA ALA A 192 -3.50 7.87 -8.07
C ALA A 192 -2.86 9.05 -8.81
N LEU A 193 -2.04 9.86 -8.13
CA LEU A 193 -1.29 10.95 -8.77
C LEU A 193 -0.24 10.41 -9.74
N VAL A 194 0.41 9.28 -9.45
CA VAL A 194 1.28 8.59 -10.43
C VAL A 194 0.48 8.18 -11.67
N ALA A 195 -0.70 7.59 -11.49
CA ALA A 195 -1.54 7.16 -12.60
C ALA A 195 -2.06 8.32 -13.47
N GLU A 196 -2.23 9.51 -12.88
CA GLU A 196 -2.70 10.71 -13.60
C GLU A 196 -1.59 11.48 -14.31
N GLN A 197 -0.40 11.58 -13.71
CA GLN A 197 0.64 12.52 -14.13
C GLN A 197 1.88 11.86 -14.77
N VAL A 198 2.04 10.53 -14.61
CA VAL A 198 3.16 9.77 -15.21
C VAL A 198 2.66 9.00 -16.43
N PRO A 199 3.45 8.89 -17.52
CA PRO A 199 3.10 8.07 -18.68
C PRO A 199 2.89 6.59 -18.30
N ARG A 200 1.89 5.92 -18.88
CA ARG A 200 1.52 4.52 -18.58
C ARG A 200 2.71 3.55 -18.64
N ALA A 201 3.61 3.72 -19.61
CA ALA A 201 4.81 2.89 -19.75
C ALA A 201 5.75 2.92 -18.52
N ARG A 202 5.64 3.95 -17.67
CA ARG A 202 6.48 4.13 -16.47
C ARG A 202 5.73 3.99 -15.15
N HIS A 203 4.43 3.67 -15.17
CA HIS A 203 3.64 3.53 -13.92
C HIS A 203 4.27 2.54 -12.94
N ALA A 204 4.69 1.36 -13.41
CA ALA A 204 5.27 0.33 -12.54
C ALA A 204 6.55 0.81 -11.84
N SER A 205 7.45 1.47 -12.57
CA SER A 205 8.68 2.00 -11.98
C SER A 205 8.44 3.19 -11.06
N ALA A 206 7.46 4.05 -11.40
CA ALA A 206 7.08 5.19 -10.57
C ALA A 206 6.42 4.75 -9.26
N MET A 207 5.50 3.79 -9.31
CA MET A 207 4.89 3.19 -8.10
C MET A 207 5.95 2.48 -7.25
N GLY A 208 6.90 1.80 -7.88
CA GLY A 208 8.04 1.20 -7.19
C GLY A 208 8.90 2.24 -6.46
N ALA A 209 9.17 3.39 -7.07
CA ALA A 209 9.90 4.49 -6.44
C ALA A 209 9.14 5.07 -5.23
N VAL A 210 7.82 5.21 -5.32
CA VAL A 210 6.99 5.64 -4.18
C VAL A 210 7.05 4.62 -3.05
N MET A 211 6.93 3.32 -3.35
CA MET A 211 6.99 2.26 -2.32
C MET A 211 8.39 2.08 -1.74
N LEU A 212 9.45 2.45 -2.48
CA LEU A 212 10.80 2.51 -1.91
C LEU A 212 10.86 3.52 -0.77
N GLY A 213 10.15 4.65 -0.87
CA GLY A 213 9.99 5.59 0.24
C GLY A 213 9.44 4.90 1.49
N MET A 214 8.36 4.12 1.38
CA MET A 214 7.79 3.35 2.50
C MET A 214 8.82 2.41 3.12
N THR A 215 9.51 1.63 2.28
CA THR A 215 10.53 0.68 2.73
C THR A 215 11.66 1.38 3.49
N LEU A 216 12.15 2.51 2.97
CA LEU A 216 13.15 3.32 3.64
C LEU A 216 12.63 3.91 4.96
N GLY A 217 11.36 4.35 5.00
CA GLY A 217 10.71 4.82 6.23
C GLY A 217 10.65 3.74 7.31
N ILE A 218 10.28 2.52 6.95
CA ILE A 218 10.26 1.35 7.84
C ILE A 218 11.67 1.01 8.36
N ALA A 219 12.67 1.10 7.49
CA ALA A 219 14.06 0.82 7.87
C ALA A 219 14.67 1.92 8.75
N PHE A 220 14.40 3.16 8.41
CA PHE A 220 15.01 4.32 9.08
C PHE A 220 14.25 4.75 10.34
N GLY A 221 12.93 4.52 10.39
CA GLY A 221 12.07 4.98 11.49
C GLY A 221 12.54 4.55 12.87
N PRO A 222 12.76 3.27 13.16
CA PRO A 222 13.24 2.82 14.46
C PRO A 222 14.62 3.38 14.83
N ALA A 223 15.58 3.44 13.87
CA ALA A 223 16.91 4.01 14.11
C ALA A 223 16.82 5.50 14.46
N MET A 224 16.05 6.26 13.70
CA MET A 224 15.81 7.68 13.96
C MET A 224 15.18 7.85 15.33
N ALA A 225 14.14 7.08 15.64
CA ALA A 225 13.44 7.17 16.91
C ALA A 225 14.36 6.88 18.10
N GLY A 226 15.10 5.79 18.07
CA GLY A 226 16.02 5.42 19.14
C GLY A 226 17.14 6.42 19.33
N SER A 227 17.80 6.84 18.24
CA SER A 227 18.92 7.81 18.31
C SER A 227 18.48 9.18 18.79
N LEU A 228 17.36 9.72 18.27
CA LEU A 228 16.83 11.02 18.70
C LEU A 228 16.30 10.97 20.13
N THR A 229 15.70 9.87 20.56
CA THR A 229 15.24 9.67 21.93
C THR A 229 16.41 9.67 22.90
N ALA A 230 17.49 8.96 22.59
CA ALA A 230 18.69 8.93 23.41
C ALA A 230 19.39 10.31 23.49
N TRP A 231 19.35 11.10 22.40
CA TRP A 231 20.04 12.39 22.33
C TRP A 231 19.24 13.52 22.97
N ALA A 232 17.94 13.65 22.70
CA ALA A 232 17.14 14.83 23.09
C ALA A 232 15.75 14.45 23.64
N GLY A 233 15.53 13.20 23.98
CA GLY A 233 14.31 12.71 24.61
C GLY A 233 13.21 12.29 23.63
N TRP A 234 12.20 11.63 24.17
CA TRP A 234 11.13 10.92 23.45
C TRP A 234 10.26 11.82 22.54
N ARG A 235 10.23 13.12 22.76
CA ARG A 235 9.48 14.08 21.95
C ARG A 235 10.12 14.32 20.58
N THR A 236 11.43 14.22 20.50
CA THR A 236 12.23 14.62 19.34
C THR A 236 11.92 13.80 18.08
N PRO A 237 11.72 12.48 18.11
CA PRO A 237 11.33 11.70 16.92
C PRO A 237 10.01 12.17 16.32
N PHE A 238 9.02 12.49 17.15
CA PHE A 238 7.73 13.00 16.68
C PHE A 238 7.87 14.38 16.04
N LEU A 239 8.64 15.28 16.66
CA LEU A 239 8.93 16.60 16.11
C LEU A 239 9.67 16.51 14.78
N ALA A 240 10.68 15.64 14.68
CA ALA A 240 11.44 15.42 13.44
C ALA A 240 10.55 14.86 12.31
N ASN A 241 9.71 13.87 12.62
CA ASN A 241 8.77 13.31 11.63
C ASN A 241 7.75 14.36 11.16
N SER A 242 7.21 15.16 12.07
CA SER A 242 6.26 16.24 11.77
C SER A 242 6.91 17.35 10.95
N ALA A 243 8.12 17.77 11.30
CA ALA A 243 8.88 18.75 10.53
C ALA A 243 9.14 18.27 9.10
N GLY A 244 9.48 16.98 8.95
CA GLY A 244 9.62 16.33 7.65
C GLY A 244 8.32 16.35 6.84
N CYS A 245 7.18 16.01 7.45
CA CYS A 245 5.87 16.08 6.79
C CYS A 245 5.52 17.50 6.36
N LEU A 246 5.77 18.51 7.21
CA LEU A 246 5.54 19.92 6.86
C LEU A 246 6.45 20.38 5.72
N LEU A 247 7.71 19.95 5.70
CA LEU A 247 8.63 20.24 4.60
C LEU A 247 8.11 19.65 3.29
N VAL A 248 7.69 18.39 3.30
CA VAL A 248 7.11 17.72 2.13
C VAL A 248 5.82 18.41 1.70
N LEU A 249 4.98 18.83 2.64
CA LEU A 249 3.77 19.61 2.37
C LEU A 249 4.11 20.92 1.64
N LEU A 250 5.07 21.69 2.14
CA LEU A 250 5.51 22.94 1.52
C LEU A 250 6.04 22.74 0.09
N LEU A 251 6.83 21.69 -0.13
CA LEU A 251 7.31 21.31 -1.46
C LEU A 251 6.15 20.83 -2.34
N GLY A 252 5.20 20.08 -1.77
CA GLY A 252 4.06 19.50 -2.46
C GLY A 252 3.04 20.55 -2.92
N VAL A 253 2.68 21.53 -2.10
CA VAL A 253 1.72 22.60 -2.44
C VAL A 253 2.12 23.33 -3.73
N ARG A 254 3.42 23.52 -3.98
CA ARG A 254 3.93 24.18 -5.18
C ARG A 254 4.01 23.26 -6.41
N ARG A 255 3.97 21.95 -6.23
CA ARG A 255 4.24 20.96 -7.29
C ARG A 255 3.02 20.10 -7.63
N LEU A 256 2.15 19.87 -6.64
CA LEU A 256 0.92 19.12 -6.85
C LEU A 256 -0.12 20.03 -7.49
N SER A 257 -0.71 19.56 -8.58
CA SER A 257 -1.81 20.28 -9.25
C SER A 257 -3.06 20.26 -8.38
N ILE A 258 -3.18 21.28 -7.52
CA ILE A 258 -4.27 21.42 -6.55
C ILE A 258 -5.63 21.65 -7.24
N ASN A 259 -5.63 22.06 -8.50
CA ASN A 259 -6.82 22.53 -9.23
C ASN A 259 -7.32 21.60 -10.35
N HIS A 260 -6.79 20.39 -10.49
CA HIS A 260 -7.37 19.45 -11.45
C HIS A 260 -8.74 19.00 -10.95
N ALA A 261 -9.74 19.13 -11.84
CA ALA A 261 -11.08 18.59 -11.56
C ALA A 261 -10.96 17.08 -11.29
N PRO A 262 -11.71 16.55 -10.32
CA PRO A 262 -11.73 15.12 -10.07
C PRO A 262 -12.11 14.41 -11.38
N PRO A 263 -11.48 13.27 -11.70
CA PRO A 263 -11.89 12.50 -12.87
C PRO A 263 -13.37 12.14 -12.74
N CYS A 264 -14.14 12.34 -13.82
CA CYS A 264 -15.53 11.85 -13.89
C CYS A 264 -15.52 10.31 -13.90
N VAL A 265 -15.25 9.71 -12.76
CA VAL A 265 -15.48 8.28 -12.54
C VAL A 265 -16.95 8.18 -12.13
N SER A 266 -17.78 7.55 -12.99
CA SER A 266 -19.10 7.13 -12.56
C SER A 266 -18.92 6.25 -11.32
N PRO A 267 -19.57 6.59 -10.19
CA PRO A 267 -19.53 5.73 -9.02
C PRO A 267 -20.32 4.47 -9.38
N ASP A 268 -19.59 3.45 -9.78
CA ASP A 268 -20.15 2.12 -9.71
C ASP A 268 -20.21 1.80 -8.20
N PRO A 269 -21.41 1.64 -7.62
CA PRO A 269 -21.51 1.28 -6.22
C PRO A 269 -20.83 -0.07 -6.07
N GLY A 270 -19.59 -0.06 -5.55
CA GLY A 270 -18.76 -1.23 -5.42
C GLY A 270 -19.60 -2.38 -4.87
N SER A 271 -19.87 -3.35 -5.69
CA SER A 271 -20.75 -4.45 -5.31
C SER A 271 -19.95 -5.32 -4.34
N TRP A 272 -20.40 -5.44 -3.11
CA TRP A 272 -19.83 -6.37 -2.12
C TRP A 272 -19.98 -7.84 -2.54
N ARG A 273 -20.36 -8.10 -3.80
CA ARG A 273 -20.54 -9.44 -4.38
C ARG A 273 -19.25 -10.27 -4.36
N TRP A 274 -18.09 -9.61 -4.44
CA TRP A 274 -16.79 -10.28 -4.36
C TRP A 274 -16.54 -10.98 -3.02
N LEU A 275 -17.22 -10.56 -1.92
CA LEU A 275 -17.16 -11.26 -0.63
C LEU A 275 -17.68 -12.70 -0.68
N ARG A 276 -18.52 -13.03 -1.65
CA ARG A 276 -19.02 -14.38 -1.88
C ARG A 276 -18.13 -15.23 -2.80
N ILE A 277 -17.07 -14.62 -3.35
CA ILE A 277 -16.14 -15.28 -4.27
C ILE A 277 -14.96 -15.81 -3.48
N ALA A 278 -14.95 -17.12 -3.22
CA ALA A 278 -13.94 -17.76 -2.39
C ALA A 278 -12.49 -17.57 -2.90
N SER A 279 -12.29 -17.49 -4.23
CA SER A 279 -10.98 -17.23 -4.85
C SER A 279 -10.44 -15.82 -4.59
N ILE A 280 -11.27 -14.89 -4.09
CA ILE A 280 -10.87 -13.53 -3.70
C ILE A 280 -10.79 -13.44 -2.16
N THR A 281 -11.80 -13.95 -1.46
CA THR A 281 -11.88 -13.80 0.00
C THR A 281 -10.82 -14.60 0.75
N ARG A 282 -10.47 -15.81 0.28
CA ARG A 282 -9.42 -16.64 0.90
C ARG A 282 -8.05 -15.95 0.92
N PRO A 283 -7.48 -15.52 -0.22
CA PRO A 283 -6.19 -14.83 -0.21
C PRO A 283 -6.25 -13.47 0.48
N LEU A 284 -7.42 -12.79 0.50
CA LEU A 284 -7.62 -11.57 1.27
C LEU A 284 -7.51 -11.83 2.78
N LEU A 285 -8.24 -12.83 3.28
CA LEU A 285 -8.17 -13.23 4.69
C LEU A 285 -6.77 -13.70 5.05
N ALA A 286 -6.17 -14.54 4.21
CA ALA A 286 -4.81 -15.01 4.42
C ALA A 286 -3.83 -13.84 4.58
N LYS A 287 -3.81 -12.91 3.60
CA LYS A 287 -2.93 -11.73 3.63
C LYS A 287 -3.16 -10.87 4.86
N GLY A 288 -4.41 -10.48 5.13
CA GLY A 288 -4.73 -9.62 6.27
C GLY A 288 -4.30 -10.23 7.60
N ILE A 289 -4.51 -11.53 7.79
CA ILE A 289 -4.18 -12.23 9.04
C ILE A 289 -2.67 -12.40 9.21
N TRP A 290 -1.95 -13.05 8.27
CA TRP A 290 -0.52 -13.30 8.48
C TRP A 290 0.30 -12.00 8.48
N ASN A 291 -0.05 -11.03 7.63
CA ASN A 291 0.67 -9.75 7.56
C ASN A 291 0.41 -8.89 8.81
N GLY A 292 -0.85 -8.73 9.22
CA GLY A 292 -1.19 -7.99 10.44
C GLY A 292 -0.58 -8.61 11.70
N THR A 293 -0.56 -9.95 11.79
CA THR A 293 0.08 -10.65 12.89
C THR A 293 1.60 -10.42 12.90
N ALA A 294 2.25 -10.51 11.74
CA ALA A 294 3.68 -10.27 11.63
C ALA A 294 4.07 -8.83 12.00
N VAL A 295 3.31 -7.84 11.54
CA VAL A 295 3.53 -6.44 11.92
C VAL A 295 3.30 -6.23 13.42
N SER A 296 2.25 -6.83 14.01
CA SER A 296 1.98 -6.77 15.45
C SER A 296 3.13 -7.33 16.27
N ALA A 297 3.64 -8.49 15.88
CA ALA A 297 4.79 -9.12 16.54
C ALA A 297 6.04 -8.24 16.43
N PHE A 298 6.30 -7.61 15.27
CA PHE A 298 7.42 -6.70 15.07
C PHE A 298 7.32 -5.46 15.97
N LEU A 299 6.16 -4.84 16.09
CA LEU A 299 5.97 -3.64 16.91
C LEU A 299 6.27 -3.90 18.41
N LEU A 300 6.11 -5.15 18.87
CA LEU A 300 6.44 -5.57 20.23
C LEU A 300 7.85 -6.16 20.37
N SER A 301 8.56 -6.43 19.29
CA SER A 301 9.89 -7.08 19.32
C SER A 301 10.97 -6.20 19.94
N GLY A 302 10.79 -4.86 19.91
CA GLY A 302 11.69 -3.92 20.58
C GLY A 302 11.76 -4.16 22.09
N GLU A 303 10.63 -4.39 22.75
CA GLU A 303 10.59 -4.70 24.18
C GLU A 303 11.28 -6.05 24.49
N VAL A 304 11.15 -7.03 23.60
CA VAL A 304 11.85 -8.32 23.74
C VAL A 304 13.36 -8.15 23.66
N LEU A 305 13.87 -7.37 22.69
CA LEU A 305 15.30 -7.09 22.59
C LEU A 305 15.83 -6.30 23.79
N ARG A 306 15.07 -5.30 24.25
CA ARG A 306 15.44 -4.50 25.43
C ARG A 306 15.60 -5.38 26.66
N ARG A 307 14.62 -6.24 26.95
CA ARG A 307 14.66 -7.15 28.12
C ARG A 307 15.76 -8.20 28.03
N ARG A 308 16.03 -8.73 26.83
CA ARG A 308 17.02 -9.81 26.66
C ARG A 308 18.46 -9.32 26.63
N HIS A 309 18.70 -8.15 26.04
CA HIS A 309 20.05 -7.65 25.76
C HIS A 309 20.40 -6.35 26.51
N GLY A 310 19.48 -5.79 27.31
CA GLY A 310 19.73 -4.57 28.09
C GLY A 310 20.00 -3.34 27.23
N PHE A 311 19.39 -3.22 26.05
CA PHE A 311 19.68 -2.15 25.11
C PHE A 311 19.15 -0.80 25.58
N ASP A 312 19.98 0.24 25.41
CA ASP A 312 19.57 1.62 25.40
C ASP A 312 18.71 1.94 24.16
N ASP A 313 18.11 3.14 24.14
CA ASP A 313 17.19 3.52 23.07
C ASP A 313 17.88 3.55 21.69
N SER A 314 19.13 4.02 21.62
CA SER A 314 19.88 4.11 20.37
C SER A 314 20.21 2.75 19.79
N ARG A 315 20.78 1.84 20.59
CA ARG A 315 21.11 0.46 20.17
C ARG A 315 19.85 -0.30 19.78
N LEU A 316 18.75 -0.10 20.53
CA LEU A 316 17.48 -0.71 20.23
C LEU A 316 16.97 -0.25 18.84
N GLY A 317 16.92 1.07 18.61
CA GLY A 317 16.45 1.62 17.34
C GLY A 317 17.26 1.13 16.14
N LEU A 318 18.59 1.11 16.25
CA LEU A 318 19.49 0.57 15.22
C LEU A 318 19.25 -0.92 14.98
N SER A 319 19.06 -1.71 16.03
CA SER A 319 18.77 -3.15 15.91
C SER A 319 17.44 -3.42 15.25
N MET A 320 16.41 -2.66 15.59
CA MET A 320 15.09 -2.77 14.95
C MET A 320 15.09 -2.41 13.46
N SER A 321 16.00 -1.53 13.03
CA SER A 321 16.15 -1.14 11.62
C SER A 321 16.63 -2.30 10.72
N VAL A 322 17.24 -3.33 11.28
CA VAL A 322 17.65 -4.55 10.56
C VAL A 322 16.45 -5.24 9.90
N PHE A 323 15.28 -5.20 10.53
CA PHE A 323 14.03 -5.68 9.93
C PHE A 323 13.69 -4.91 8.63
N GLY A 324 13.75 -3.58 8.65
CA GLY A 324 13.46 -2.76 7.48
C GLY A 324 14.47 -2.96 6.35
N ILE A 325 15.75 -3.18 6.67
CA ILE A 325 16.79 -3.55 5.69
C ILE A 325 16.43 -4.90 5.06
N GLY A 326 16.07 -5.89 5.88
CA GLY A 326 15.57 -7.18 5.41
C GLY A 326 14.38 -7.04 4.48
N LEU A 327 13.39 -6.22 4.85
CA LEU A 327 12.20 -5.94 4.06
C LEU A 327 12.56 -5.32 2.69
N GLY A 328 13.53 -4.41 2.66
CA GLY A 328 14.04 -3.83 1.41
C GLY A 328 14.68 -4.89 0.51
N ILE A 329 15.53 -5.75 1.07
CA ILE A 329 16.14 -6.87 0.34
C ILE A 329 15.07 -7.81 -0.19
N GLY A 330 14.06 -8.14 0.62
CA GLY A 330 12.92 -8.97 0.23
C GLY A 330 12.12 -8.38 -0.93
N ASN A 331 11.80 -7.09 -0.87
CA ASN A 331 11.11 -6.39 -1.95
C ASN A 331 11.88 -6.47 -3.28
N LEU A 332 13.20 -6.29 -3.25
CA LEU A 332 14.05 -6.40 -4.44
C LEU A 332 14.14 -7.85 -4.95
N ALA A 333 14.11 -8.83 -4.05
CA ALA A 333 14.21 -10.25 -4.37
C ALA A 333 12.88 -10.87 -4.84
N ALA A 334 11.73 -10.23 -4.60
CA ALA A 334 10.39 -10.79 -4.84
C ALA A 334 10.21 -11.31 -6.27
N GLY A 335 10.63 -10.56 -7.29
CA GLY A 335 10.54 -10.97 -8.68
C GLY A 335 11.43 -12.18 -9.03
N ARG A 336 12.62 -12.29 -8.44
CA ARG A 336 13.52 -13.44 -8.61
C ARG A 336 12.96 -14.67 -7.92
N LEU A 337 12.49 -14.53 -6.68
CA LEU A 337 11.95 -15.64 -5.90
C LEU A 337 10.68 -16.21 -6.54
N ARG A 338 9.80 -15.36 -7.08
CA ARG A 338 8.65 -15.78 -7.88
C ARG A 338 9.05 -16.69 -9.05
N LYS A 339 10.08 -16.29 -9.80
CA LYS A 339 10.58 -17.09 -10.95
C LYS A 339 11.16 -18.41 -10.48
N LEU A 340 11.98 -18.42 -9.43
CA LEU A 340 12.61 -19.63 -8.89
C LEU A 340 11.58 -20.62 -8.31
N ALA A 341 10.54 -20.12 -7.66
CA ALA A 341 9.48 -20.94 -7.10
C ALA A 341 8.48 -21.45 -8.17
N GLY A 342 8.53 -20.92 -9.39
CA GLY A 342 7.62 -21.30 -10.47
C GLY A 342 6.20 -20.73 -10.28
N GLY A 343 6.07 -19.53 -9.71
CA GLY A 343 4.82 -18.78 -9.59
C GLY A 343 4.62 -18.11 -8.24
N GLU A 344 3.65 -17.18 -8.19
CA GLU A 344 3.32 -16.38 -7.01
C GLU A 344 2.88 -17.23 -5.82
N GLU A 345 2.00 -18.18 -6.04
CA GLU A 345 1.40 -19.00 -4.98
C GLU A 345 2.41 -19.92 -4.30
N ARG A 346 3.37 -20.48 -5.06
CA ARG A 346 4.44 -21.32 -4.50
C ARG A 346 5.41 -20.47 -3.71
N ALA A 347 5.83 -19.33 -4.26
CA ALA A 347 6.69 -18.38 -3.56
C ALA A 347 6.05 -17.91 -2.26
N LEU A 348 4.76 -17.55 -2.29
CA LEU A 348 4.02 -17.07 -1.12
C LEU A 348 3.96 -18.12 0.00
N ARG A 349 3.71 -19.40 -0.32
CA ARG A 349 3.73 -20.49 0.68
C ARG A 349 5.08 -20.63 1.38
N THR A 350 6.16 -20.64 0.60
CA THR A 350 7.52 -20.73 1.16
C THR A 350 7.82 -19.55 2.07
N VAL A 351 7.45 -18.35 1.64
CA VAL A 351 7.71 -17.11 2.36
C VAL A 351 6.91 -17.01 3.66
N VAL A 352 5.63 -17.42 3.67
CA VAL A 352 4.83 -17.38 4.90
C VAL A 352 5.33 -18.41 5.93
N ILE A 353 5.86 -19.55 5.48
CA ILE A 353 6.54 -20.51 6.38
C ILE A 353 7.84 -19.89 6.94
N ALA A 354 8.67 -19.28 6.10
CA ALA A 354 9.88 -18.61 6.55
C ALA A 354 9.58 -17.47 7.55
N LEU A 355 8.49 -16.74 7.32
CA LEU A 355 7.97 -15.72 8.23
C LEU A 355 7.59 -16.33 9.59
N LEU A 356 6.81 -17.41 9.59
CA LEU A 356 6.40 -18.11 10.82
C LEU A 356 7.63 -18.59 11.61
N VAL A 357 8.58 -19.24 10.94
CA VAL A 357 9.81 -19.74 11.57
C VAL A 357 10.61 -18.59 12.16
N SER A 358 10.82 -17.49 11.44
CA SER A 358 11.59 -16.34 11.91
C SER A 358 10.94 -15.66 13.13
N VAL A 359 9.61 -15.48 13.12
CA VAL A 359 8.87 -14.91 14.25
C VAL A 359 8.92 -15.80 15.46
N LEU A 360 8.70 -17.11 15.28
CA LEU A 360 8.78 -18.07 16.37
C LEU A 360 10.19 -18.17 16.95
N ALA A 361 11.21 -18.28 16.11
CA ALA A 361 12.60 -18.32 16.56
C ALA A 361 12.93 -17.09 17.39
N PHE A 362 12.54 -15.90 16.93
CA PHE A 362 12.81 -14.66 17.63
C PHE A 362 12.10 -14.56 18.99
N HIS A 363 10.83 -14.92 19.08
CA HIS A 363 10.04 -14.72 20.29
C HIS A 363 10.18 -15.86 21.32
N ALA A 364 10.27 -17.12 20.85
CA ALA A 364 10.24 -18.29 21.74
C ALA A 364 11.58 -18.59 22.40
N TRP A 365 12.72 -18.29 21.72
CA TRP A 365 14.05 -18.65 22.25
C TRP A 365 14.87 -17.41 22.66
N PRO A 366 15.68 -17.52 23.73
CA PRO A 366 16.63 -16.49 24.13
C PRO A 366 17.87 -16.54 23.23
N LEU A 367 17.72 -16.06 22.00
CA LEU A 367 18.78 -16.08 21.00
C LEU A 367 19.91 -15.10 21.36
N PRO A 368 21.18 -15.43 21.04
CA PRO A 368 22.26 -14.47 21.05
C PRO A 368 22.00 -13.35 20.05
N LEU A 369 22.56 -12.17 20.28
CA LEU A 369 22.26 -10.97 19.51
C LEU A 369 22.33 -11.17 17.98
N ALA A 370 23.41 -11.77 17.50
CA ALA A 370 23.61 -12.00 16.07
C ALA A 370 22.46 -12.85 15.45
N ALA A 371 22.04 -13.90 16.16
CA ALA A 371 20.93 -14.75 15.71
C ALA A 371 19.58 -14.02 15.80
N ALA A 372 19.35 -13.20 16.82
CA ALA A 372 18.15 -12.37 16.93
C ALA A 372 18.06 -11.36 15.77
N LEU A 373 19.16 -10.68 15.43
CA LEU A 373 19.22 -9.77 14.28
C LEU A 373 19.05 -10.51 12.94
N ALA A 374 19.64 -11.70 12.80
CA ALA A 374 19.42 -12.54 11.61
C ALA A 374 17.94 -12.94 11.46
N CYS A 375 17.26 -13.29 12.56
CA CYS A 375 15.81 -13.56 12.57
C CYS A 375 15.01 -12.32 12.14
N LEU A 376 15.34 -11.12 12.65
CA LEU A 376 14.70 -9.88 12.26
C LEU A 376 14.90 -9.58 10.77
N ALA A 377 16.11 -9.77 10.25
CA ALA A 377 16.42 -9.60 8.82
C ALA A 377 15.63 -10.59 7.96
N ALA A 378 15.61 -11.88 8.34
CA ALA A 378 14.87 -12.92 7.63
C ALA A 378 13.35 -12.67 7.67
N TRP A 379 12.84 -12.25 8.81
CA TRP A 379 11.45 -11.85 8.99
C TRP A 379 11.08 -10.66 8.07
N GLY A 380 11.87 -9.58 8.11
CA GLY A 380 11.69 -8.46 7.21
C GLY A 380 11.74 -8.88 5.74
N ALA A 381 12.71 -9.71 5.36
CA ALA A 381 12.85 -10.21 3.99
C ALA A 381 11.65 -11.06 3.56
N ALA A 382 11.15 -11.94 4.43
CA ALA A 382 9.94 -12.71 4.17
C ALA A 382 8.72 -11.81 3.95
N LEU A 383 8.57 -10.79 4.78
CA LEU A 383 7.47 -9.82 4.65
C LEU A 383 7.60 -8.98 3.37
N GLY A 384 8.83 -8.56 3.04
CA GLY A 384 9.14 -7.80 1.83
C GLY A 384 8.85 -8.57 0.54
N VAL A 385 9.00 -9.89 0.54
CA VAL A 385 8.58 -10.74 -0.59
C VAL A 385 7.08 -11.02 -0.55
N GLY A 386 6.54 -11.36 0.62
CA GLY A 386 5.18 -11.85 0.77
C GLY A 386 4.11 -10.81 0.48
N ALA A 387 4.29 -9.58 0.99
CA ALA A 387 3.30 -8.52 0.84
C ALA A 387 3.02 -8.14 -0.63
N PRO A 388 4.02 -7.86 -1.48
CA PRO A 388 3.75 -7.57 -2.89
C PRO A 388 3.22 -8.78 -3.65
N LEU A 389 3.68 -10.00 -3.39
CA LEU A 389 3.15 -11.20 -4.05
C LEU A 389 1.67 -11.42 -3.71
N ALA A 390 1.29 -11.32 -2.43
CA ALA A 390 -0.11 -11.45 -2.03
C ALA A 390 -1.00 -10.36 -2.63
N THR A 391 -0.47 -9.13 -2.74
CA THR A 391 -1.17 -8.01 -3.38
C THR A 391 -1.36 -8.28 -4.88
N THR A 392 -0.37 -8.84 -5.57
CA THR A 392 -0.46 -9.23 -6.99
C THR A 392 -1.54 -10.29 -7.18
N VAL A 393 -1.53 -11.37 -6.39
CA VAL A 393 -2.57 -12.42 -6.45
C VAL A 393 -3.98 -11.84 -6.27
N LEU A 394 -4.16 -10.96 -5.29
CA LEU A 394 -5.45 -10.29 -5.07
C LEU A 394 -5.86 -9.40 -6.24
N ALA A 395 -4.93 -8.61 -6.78
CA ALA A 395 -5.21 -7.70 -7.89
C ALA A 395 -5.54 -8.43 -9.19
N GLU A 396 -4.94 -9.58 -9.44
CA GLU A 396 -5.21 -10.41 -10.62
C GLU A 396 -6.58 -11.09 -10.54
N ARG A 397 -6.97 -11.56 -9.35
CA ARG A 397 -8.23 -12.27 -9.14
C ARG A 397 -9.45 -11.34 -8.99
N SER A 398 -9.24 -10.07 -8.63
CA SER A 398 -10.31 -9.08 -8.43
C SER A 398 -10.58 -8.23 -9.67
N SER A 399 -11.09 -8.86 -10.75
CA SER A 399 -11.49 -8.16 -11.98
C SER A 399 -12.69 -7.22 -11.70
N GLY A 400 -12.46 -5.90 -11.79
CA GLY A 400 -13.52 -4.88 -11.61
C GLY A 400 -13.45 -4.15 -10.25
N ASP A 401 -13.23 -4.87 -9.14
CA ASP A 401 -13.28 -4.32 -7.78
C ASP A 401 -11.90 -4.21 -7.10
N LYS A 402 -10.81 -4.10 -7.88
CA LYS A 402 -9.42 -4.15 -7.38
C LYS A 402 -9.16 -3.20 -6.21
N GLY A 403 -9.59 -1.95 -6.33
CA GLY A 403 -9.38 -0.94 -5.29
C GLY A 403 -10.05 -1.32 -3.97
N THR A 404 -11.30 -1.76 -4.03
CA THR A 404 -12.10 -2.16 -2.85
C THR A 404 -11.51 -3.39 -2.19
N VAL A 405 -11.11 -4.40 -2.97
CA VAL A 405 -10.52 -5.64 -2.44
C VAL A 405 -9.18 -5.37 -1.76
N LEU A 406 -8.29 -4.58 -2.38
CA LEU A 406 -7.01 -4.23 -1.79
C LEU A 406 -7.17 -3.36 -0.53
N ALA A 407 -8.08 -2.39 -0.54
CA ALA A 407 -8.41 -1.61 0.65
C ALA A 407 -8.96 -2.48 1.79
N SER A 408 -9.81 -3.48 1.47
CA SER A 408 -10.34 -4.41 2.46
C SER A 408 -9.25 -5.31 3.06
N ALA A 409 -8.24 -5.69 2.28
CA ALA A 409 -7.10 -6.44 2.80
C ALA A 409 -6.26 -5.61 3.78
N GLU A 410 -6.05 -4.32 3.50
CA GLU A 410 -5.36 -3.40 4.42
C GLU A 410 -6.23 -3.08 5.65
N THR A 411 -7.55 -2.97 5.50
CA THR A 411 -8.49 -2.87 6.63
C THR A 411 -8.35 -4.07 7.56
N LEU A 412 -8.36 -5.29 7.04
CA LEU A 412 -8.21 -6.51 7.83
C LEU A 412 -6.83 -6.57 8.51
N ASN A 413 -5.77 -6.20 7.80
CA ASN A 413 -4.42 -6.08 8.36
C ASN A 413 -4.42 -5.19 9.62
N ASN A 414 -5.03 -4.01 9.53
CA ASN A 414 -5.10 -3.07 10.63
C ASN A 414 -6.05 -3.52 11.76
N LEU A 415 -7.13 -4.25 11.46
CA LEU A 415 -7.99 -4.87 12.49
C LEU A 415 -7.24 -5.95 13.27
N VAL A 416 -6.37 -6.73 12.62
CA VAL A 416 -5.50 -7.70 13.29
C VAL A 416 -4.50 -6.99 14.20
N ILE A 417 -3.88 -5.90 13.74
CA ILE A 417 -2.96 -5.07 14.55
C ILE A 417 -3.71 -4.49 15.76
N LEU A 418 -4.89 -3.91 15.56
CA LEU A 418 -5.75 -3.39 16.62
C LEU A 418 -6.02 -4.41 17.74
N ALA A 419 -6.28 -5.66 17.37
CA ALA A 419 -6.59 -6.71 18.32
C ALA A 419 -5.32 -7.30 18.99
N LEU A 420 -4.30 -7.62 18.18
CA LEU A 420 -3.15 -8.39 18.67
C LEU A 420 -2.13 -7.55 19.45
N VAL A 421 -1.90 -6.29 19.09
CA VAL A 421 -0.88 -5.48 19.76
C VAL A 421 -1.19 -5.26 21.24
N PRO A 422 -2.39 -4.77 21.65
CA PRO A 422 -2.67 -4.59 23.07
C PRO A 422 -2.79 -5.93 23.82
N LEU A 423 -3.38 -6.96 23.18
CA LEU A 423 -3.53 -8.27 23.81
C LEU A 423 -2.17 -8.93 24.09
N ALA A 424 -1.27 -8.97 23.09
CA ALA A 424 0.05 -9.58 23.26
C ALA A 424 0.94 -8.74 24.21
N SER A 425 0.80 -7.41 24.19
CA SER A 425 1.49 -6.53 25.13
C SER A 425 1.03 -6.77 26.56
N LEU A 426 -0.28 -6.89 26.80
CA LEU A 426 -0.86 -7.20 28.11
C LEU A 426 -0.39 -8.56 28.63
N LEU A 427 -0.41 -9.60 27.79
CA LEU A 427 0.08 -10.93 28.15
C LEU A 427 1.57 -10.88 28.53
N SER A 428 2.37 -10.17 27.74
CA SER A 428 3.81 -10.01 28.03
C SER A 428 4.07 -9.23 29.31
N ALA A 429 3.28 -8.20 29.60
CA ALA A 429 3.36 -7.42 30.84
C ALA A 429 3.00 -8.26 32.10
N ARG A 430 2.07 -9.22 31.94
CA ARG A 430 1.67 -10.17 33.00
C ARG A 430 2.58 -11.38 33.14
N GLY A 431 3.71 -11.43 32.43
CA GLY A 431 4.64 -12.56 32.48
C GLY A 431 4.29 -13.73 31.55
N HIS A 432 3.21 -13.64 30.78
CA HIS A 432 2.77 -14.69 29.86
C HIS A 432 3.31 -14.52 28.43
N ALA A 433 4.61 -14.23 28.30
CA ALA A 433 5.25 -13.98 26.97
C ALA A 433 5.11 -15.17 25.99
N MET A 434 5.07 -16.41 26.51
CA MET A 434 4.85 -17.60 25.66
C MET A 434 3.43 -17.64 25.08
N LEU A 435 2.42 -17.16 25.78
CA LEU A 435 1.06 -17.04 25.25
C LEU A 435 0.99 -15.96 24.16
N ALA A 436 1.69 -14.85 24.33
CA ALA A 436 1.80 -13.84 23.27
C ALA A 436 2.48 -14.42 22.01
N THR A 437 3.55 -15.21 22.19
CA THR A 437 4.22 -15.92 21.09
C THR A 437 3.28 -16.94 20.42
N ALA A 438 2.50 -17.70 21.20
CA ALA A 438 1.51 -18.64 20.67
C ALA A 438 0.40 -17.94 19.84
N LEU A 439 -0.01 -16.74 20.24
CA LEU A 439 -0.97 -15.93 19.46
C LEU A 439 -0.37 -15.51 18.10
N PHE A 440 0.90 -15.10 18.07
CA PHE A 440 1.57 -14.79 16.80
C PHE A 440 1.72 -16.03 15.93
N ALA A 441 2.10 -17.17 16.53
CA ALA A 441 2.18 -18.44 15.82
C ALA A 441 0.82 -18.86 15.22
N ALA A 442 -0.24 -18.75 16.01
CA ALA A 442 -1.60 -19.09 15.58
C ALA A 442 -2.08 -18.17 14.44
N GLY A 443 -1.84 -16.86 14.53
CA GLY A 443 -2.22 -15.90 13.50
C GLY A 443 -1.49 -16.14 12.18
N ILE A 444 -0.15 -16.24 12.21
CA ILE A 444 0.63 -16.52 10.99
C ILE A 444 0.32 -17.91 10.46
N GLY A 445 0.17 -18.92 11.36
CA GLY A 445 -0.20 -20.29 10.99
C GLY A 445 -1.58 -20.39 10.33
N ALA A 446 -2.58 -19.67 10.85
CA ALA A 446 -3.91 -19.59 10.23
C ALA A 446 -3.83 -18.96 8.83
N GLY A 447 -3.09 -17.85 8.69
CA GLY A 447 -2.83 -17.24 7.39
C GLY A 447 -2.08 -18.16 6.42
N ALA A 448 -1.10 -18.94 6.92
CA ALA A 448 -0.40 -19.96 6.13
C ALA A 448 -1.33 -21.08 5.67
N ALA A 449 -2.19 -21.58 6.56
CA ALA A 449 -3.16 -22.62 6.25
C ALA A 449 -4.17 -22.16 5.17
N LEU A 450 -4.66 -20.92 5.29
CA LEU A 450 -5.53 -20.30 4.28
C LEU A 450 -4.82 -20.17 2.93
N THR A 451 -3.56 -19.72 2.93
CA THR A 451 -2.74 -19.62 1.70
C THR A 451 -2.53 -20.98 1.05
N TRP A 452 -2.33 -22.02 1.87
CA TRP A 452 -2.14 -23.39 1.38
C TRP A 452 -3.42 -23.99 0.80
N HIS A 453 -4.54 -23.78 1.51
CA HIS A 453 -5.86 -24.23 1.05
C HIS A 453 -6.26 -23.54 -0.25
N ASP A 454 -6.04 -22.24 -0.36
CA ASP A 454 -6.34 -21.47 -1.57
C ASP A 454 -5.54 -21.97 -2.79
N ALA A 455 -4.24 -22.22 -2.61
CA ALA A 455 -3.37 -22.75 -3.67
C ALA A 455 -3.71 -24.19 -4.10
N ARG A 456 -4.42 -24.98 -3.27
CA ARG A 456 -4.94 -26.30 -3.64
C ARG A 456 -6.25 -26.18 -4.43
N ALA A 457 -7.10 -25.22 -4.06
CA ALA A 457 -8.39 -25.00 -4.71
C ALA A 457 -8.26 -24.30 -6.09
N ALA A 458 -7.12 -23.69 -6.38
CA ALA A 458 -6.82 -23.03 -7.65
C ALA A 458 -6.21 -23.98 -8.72
N ARG A 459 -5.90 -25.23 -8.34
CA ARG A 459 -5.45 -26.32 -9.23
C ARG A 459 -6.63 -27.15 -9.69
#